data_a85e03b54256d391192cb2ac5b2d3389
#
_entry.id   a85e03b54256d391192cb2ac5b2d3389
#
_cell.length_a   1.000
_cell.length_b   1.000
_cell.length_c   1.000
_cell.angle_alpha   90.00
_cell.angle_beta   90.00
_cell.angle_gamma   90.00
#
_symmetry.space_group_name_H-M   'P 1'
#
loop_
_entity.id
_entity.type
_entity.pdbx_description
1 polymer ?
#
loop_
_entity_poly.entity_id
_entity_poly.type
_entity_poly.pdbx_seq_one_letter_code
_entity_poly.pdbx_strand_id
1 'polypeptide(L)'
;MSAPVRVPAAARQPRPVRDGVGLGLAVGVSGVAFGAAAVSAGLSVWQASALSLLAFTGASQFALAGVIAAGGSLLAGTAGAILLGSRNTLYGLRLADVLRPRWPGRLLLALGVIDETTAVSLAQPDPDAARTGFTATFCCLYLTWNLATLAGAIGAGRIGSPQSFGLDVVGPAAFLALIWPRLRTGRTERLVAAAGAAIALGATPLLPVGVPVILAATAALAGALASPATQPGAVPPISQSAPPSSQNAPPSSQNAPPSSQSAPPSSRSAP
;
A
#
# COMPACT_ATOMS: atom_id res chain seq x y z
N MET A 1 -8.39 -8.34 -43.85
CA MET A 1 -7.52 -7.43 -43.08
C MET A 1 -7.69 -7.80 -41.61
N SER A 2 -6.79 -8.60 -41.08
CA SER A 2 -6.80 -9.00 -39.65
C SER A 2 -6.18 -7.87 -38.82
N ALA A 3 -6.93 -7.40 -37.81
CA ALA A 3 -6.42 -6.39 -36.88
C ALA A 3 -5.22 -6.93 -36.10
N PRO A 4 -4.19 -6.11 -35.86
CA PRO A 4 -3.02 -6.55 -35.11
C PRO A 4 -3.43 -6.86 -33.66
N VAL A 5 -3.11 -8.07 -33.20
CA VAL A 5 -3.24 -8.50 -31.79
C VAL A 5 -2.33 -7.57 -30.97
N ARG A 6 -2.92 -6.71 -30.14
CA ARG A 6 -2.17 -5.93 -29.14
C ARG A 6 -1.59 -6.91 -28.12
N VAL A 7 -0.31 -7.19 -28.21
CA VAL A 7 0.44 -7.86 -27.15
C VAL A 7 0.33 -6.99 -25.90
N PRO A 8 -0.17 -7.50 -24.76
CA PRO A 8 -0.18 -6.74 -23.52
C PRO A 8 1.26 -6.33 -23.18
N ALA A 9 1.45 -5.06 -22.80
CA ALA A 9 2.73 -4.58 -22.34
C ALA A 9 3.25 -5.53 -21.26
N ALA A 10 4.45 -6.06 -21.44
CA ALA A 10 5.07 -6.99 -20.52
C ALA A 10 4.95 -6.44 -19.09
N ALA A 11 4.27 -7.16 -18.22
CA ALA A 11 4.11 -6.78 -16.82
C ALA A 11 5.51 -6.59 -16.23
N ARG A 12 5.78 -5.36 -15.76
CA ARG A 12 7.10 -5.00 -15.22
C ARG A 12 7.39 -5.91 -14.03
N GLN A 13 8.50 -6.65 -14.08
CA GLN A 13 8.88 -7.51 -12.97
C GLN A 13 9.09 -6.67 -11.70
N PRO A 14 8.48 -7.05 -10.57
CA PRO A 14 8.62 -6.32 -9.31
C PRO A 14 10.08 -6.25 -8.88
N ARG A 15 10.50 -5.07 -8.43
CA ARG A 15 11.84 -4.82 -7.88
C ARG A 15 11.69 -4.32 -6.45
N PRO A 16 11.68 -5.20 -5.45
CA PRO A 16 11.22 -4.89 -4.10
C PRO A 16 11.90 -3.66 -3.47
N VAL A 17 13.21 -3.54 -3.60
CA VAL A 17 13.94 -2.38 -3.04
C VAL A 17 13.61 -1.10 -3.81
N ARG A 18 13.65 -1.14 -5.14
CA ARG A 18 13.39 0.04 -5.96
C ARG A 18 11.96 0.56 -5.79
N ASP A 19 11.01 -0.35 -5.78
CA ASP A 19 9.59 -0.02 -5.65
C ASP A 19 9.33 0.51 -4.23
N GLY A 20 9.94 -0.10 -3.21
CA GLY A 20 9.84 0.33 -1.83
C GLY A 20 10.47 1.70 -1.57
N VAL A 21 11.69 1.93 -2.06
CA VAL A 21 12.36 3.23 -1.92
C VAL A 21 11.63 4.31 -2.71
N GLY A 22 11.21 4.02 -3.95
CA GLY A 22 10.47 4.97 -4.79
C GLY A 22 9.17 5.42 -4.13
N LEU A 23 8.37 4.50 -3.62
CA LEU A 23 7.14 4.81 -2.90
C LEU A 23 7.43 5.52 -1.57
N GLY A 24 8.44 5.06 -0.82
CA GLY A 24 8.85 5.65 0.44
C GLY A 24 9.26 7.11 0.32
N LEU A 25 10.02 7.47 -0.70
CA LEU A 25 10.38 8.86 -0.98
C LEU A 25 9.16 9.68 -1.42
N ALA A 26 8.37 9.16 -2.37
CA ALA A 26 7.22 9.88 -2.93
C ALA A 26 6.18 10.23 -1.86
N VAL A 27 5.86 9.29 -0.98
CA VAL A 27 4.89 9.49 0.11
C VAL A 27 5.55 10.22 1.28
N GLY A 28 6.80 9.88 1.61
CA GLY A 28 7.52 10.45 2.75
C GLY A 28 7.66 11.97 2.72
N VAL A 29 7.85 12.54 1.53
CA VAL A 29 7.91 14.02 1.36
C VAL A 29 6.62 14.71 1.82
N SER A 30 5.46 14.05 1.75
CA SER A 30 4.21 14.62 2.24
C SER A 30 4.17 14.81 3.77
N GLY A 31 5.14 14.26 4.50
CA GLY A 31 5.37 14.57 5.92
C GLY A 31 5.58 16.06 6.19
N VAL A 32 6.10 16.84 5.21
CA VAL A 32 6.17 18.31 5.33
C VAL A 32 4.79 18.91 5.56
N ALA A 33 3.80 18.44 4.80
CA ALA A 33 2.42 18.88 4.93
C ALA A 33 1.84 18.52 6.31
N PHE A 34 2.14 17.31 6.81
CA PHE A 34 1.72 16.91 8.15
C PHE A 34 2.37 17.79 9.24
N GLY A 35 3.67 18.00 9.18
CA GLY A 35 4.39 18.86 10.14
C GLY A 35 3.84 20.27 10.18
N ALA A 36 3.61 20.87 9.02
CA ALA A 36 2.99 22.20 8.91
C ALA A 36 1.55 22.20 9.46
N ALA A 37 0.71 21.23 9.08
CA ALA A 37 -0.67 21.12 9.55
C ALA A 37 -0.74 20.93 11.08
N ALA A 38 0.13 20.10 11.65
CA ALA A 38 0.18 19.85 13.10
C ALA A 38 0.51 21.12 13.88
N VAL A 39 1.51 21.88 13.44
CA VAL A 39 1.87 23.17 14.10
C VAL A 39 0.78 24.21 13.88
N SER A 40 0.18 24.28 12.71
CA SER A 40 -0.98 25.17 12.44
C SER A 40 -2.20 24.83 13.30
N ALA A 41 -2.35 23.56 13.68
CA ALA A 41 -3.38 23.10 14.61
C ALA A 41 -3.09 23.43 16.08
N GLY A 42 -1.90 24.01 16.40
CA GLY A 42 -1.52 24.40 17.75
C GLY A 42 -0.59 23.40 18.47
N LEU A 43 -0.13 22.34 17.79
CA LEU A 43 0.88 21.46 18.35
C LEU A 43 2.26 22.15 18.31
N SER A 44 3.09 21.91 19.32
CA SER A 44 4.49 22.30 19.24
C SER A 44 5.25 21.42 18.23
N VAL A 45 6.40 21.91 17.76
CA VAL A 45 7.30 21.13 16.88
C VAL A 45 7.65 19.77 17.49
N TRP A 46 7.88 19.71 18.80
CA TRP A 46 8.19 18.48 19.50
C TRP A 46 7.01 17.51 19.59
N GLN A 47 5.79 18.01 19.79
CA GLN A 47 4.57 17.19 19.78
C GLN A 47 4.30 16.63 18.40
N ALA A 48 4.44 17.44 17.35
CA ALA A 48 4.30 16.98 15.96
C ALA A 48 5.34 15.90 15.63
N SER A 49 6.59 16.09 16.04
CA SER A 49 7.67 15.12 15.81
C SER A 49 7.47 13.84 16.62
N ALA A 50 7.07 13.93 17.89
CA ALA A 50 6.77 12.75 18.71
C ALA A 50 5.59 11.95 18.15
N LEU A 51 4.53 12.63 17.71
CA LEU A 51 3.40 11.99 17.06
C LEU A 51 3.82 11.28 15.76
N SER A 52 4.73 11.90 14.99
CA SER A 52 5.27 11.31 13.77
C SER A 52 6.09 10.05 14.03
N LEU A 53 6.93 10.07 15.06
CA LEU A 53 7.78 8.93 15.43
C LEU A 53 7.00 7.77 16.06
N LEU A 54 6.03 8.07 16.92
CA LEU A 54 5.38 7.05 17.76
C LEU A 54 4.09 6.52 17.18
N ALA A 55 3.39 7.31 16.37
CA ALA A 55 2.12 6.93 15.74
C ALA A 55 2.20 7.05 14.22
N PHE A 56 3.15 6.37 13.63
CA PHE A 56 3.47 6.38 12.20
C PHE A 56 2.35 5.76 11.36
N THR A 57 1.27 6.54 11.10
CA THR A 57 0.06 6.06 10.41
C THR A 57 -0.41 6.99 9.28
N GLY A 58 0.25 8.12 9.07
CA GLY A 58 -0.14 9.11 8.06
C GLY A 58 -1.55 9.65 8.27
N ALA A 59 -2.55 9.00 7.72
CA ALA A 59 -3.95 9.46 7.74
C ALA A 59 -4.50 9.72 9.15
N SER A 60 -4.20 8.86 10.14
CA SER A 60 -4.67 9.06 11.52
C SER A 60 -4.02 10.28 12.17
N GLN A 61 -2.78 10.59 11.83
CA GLN A 61 -2.08 11.78 12.31
C GLN A 61 -2.74 13.05 11.79
N PHE A 62 -3.06 13.12 10.49
CA PHE A 62 -3.82 14.23 9.91
C PHE A 62 -5.21 14.35 10.51
N ALA A 63 -5.91 13.22 10.77
CA ALA A 63 -7.23 13.22 11.39
C ALA A 63 -7.19 13.86 12.78
N LEU A 64 -6.21 13.47 13.60
CA LEU A 64 -6.01 14.05 14.93
C LEU A 64 -5.71 15.56 14.85
N ALA A 65 -4.76 15.95 14.00
CA ALA A 65 -4.41 17.35 13.79
C ALA A 65 -5.62 18.17 13.30
N GLY A 66 -6.43 17.63 12.40
CA GLY A 66 -7.64 18.27 11.90
C GLY A 66 -8.69 18.51 12.99
N VAL A 67 -8.91 17.54 13.89
CA VAL A 67 -9.84 17.71 15.04
C VAL A 67 -9.33 18.79 16.00
N ILE A 68 -8.02 18.80 16.28
CA ILE A 68 -7.41 19.82 17.13
C ILE A 68 -7.52 21.21 16.50
N ALA A 69 -7.24 21.34 15.20
CA ALA A 69 -7.36 22.59 14.44
C ALA A 69 -8.79 23.16 14.46
N ALA A 70 -9.80 22.29 14.46
CA ALA A 70 -11.20 22.66 14.55
C ALA A 70 -11.67 22.97 16.01
N GLY A 71 -10.77 22.97 17.00
CA GLY A 71 -11.12 23.20 18.42
C GLY A 71 -11.80 22.01 19.08
N GLY A 72 -11.71 20.82 18.49
CA GLY A 72 -12.29 19.59 19.03
C GLY A 72 -11.53 19.02 20.23
N SER A 73 -12.18 18.15 20.99
CA SER A 73 -11.55 17.52 22.14
C SER A 73 -10.45 16.53 21.68
N LEU A 74 -9.34 16.52 22.40
CA LEU A 74 -8.23 15.60 22.16
C LEU A 74 -8.73 14.13 22.24
N LEU A 75 -9.66 13.83 23.13
CA LEU A 75 -10.23 12.50 23.29
C LEU A 75 -10.98 12.06 22.01
N ALA A 76 -11.86 12.93 21.46
CA ALA A 76 -12.59 12.64 20.23
C ALA A 76 -11.65 12.50 19.03
N GLY A 77 -10.63 13.36 18.93
CA GLY A 77 -9.60 13.27 17.90
C GLY A 77 -8.81 11.98 17.98
N THR A 78 -8.41 11.58 19.18
CA THR A 78 -7.69 10.31 19.41
C THR A 78 -8.56 9.11 19.08
N ALA A 79 -9.83 9.09 19.51
CA ALA A 79 -10.75 8.01 19.20
C ALA A 79 -10.94 7.85 17.68
N GLY A 80 -11.12 8.97 16.95
CA GLY A 80 -11.20 8.98 15.49
C GLY A 80 -9.92 8.49 14.82
N ALA A 81 -8.75 8.91 15.33
CA ALA A 81 -7.46 8.48 14.83
C ALA A 81 -7.22 6.97 15.04
N ILE A 82 -7.60 6.43 16.20
CA ILE A 82 -7.53 4.99 16.50
C ILE A 82 -8.48 4.22 15.58
N LEU A 83 -9.71 4.68 15.42
CA LEU A 83 -10.68 4.05 14.52
C LEU A 83 -10.16 4.01 13.09
N LEU A 84 -9.60 5.10 12.59
CA LEU A 84 -9.01 5.15 11.25
C LEU A 84 -7.77 4.25 11.14
N GLY A 85 -6.93 4.20 12.18
CA GLY A 85 -5.74 3.35 12.25
C GLY A 85 -6.04 1.86 12.42
N SER A 86 -7.25 1.48 12.88
CA SER A 86 -7.63 0.08 13.12
C SER A 86 -7.53 -0.80 11.86
N ARG A 87 -7.63 -0.22 10.65
CA ARG A 87 -7.39 -0.91 9.38
C ARG A 87 -5.99 -1.53 9.29
N ASN A 88 -5.00 -0.93 9.96
CA ASN A 88 -3.63 -1.47 9.97
C ASN A 88 -3.55 -2.82 10.69
N THR A 89 -4.47 -3.10 11.63
CA THR A 89 -4.59 -4.42 12.25
C THR A 89 -4.90 -5.50 11.22
N LEU A 90 -5.80 -5.22 10.27
CA LEU A 90 -6.14 -6.15 9.19
C LEU A 90 -4.94 -6.38 8.26
N TYR A 91 -4.18 -5.34 7.99
CA TYR A 91 -2.92 -5.46 7.23
C TYR A 91 -1.89 -6.29 7.98
N GLY A 92 -1.77 -6.08 9.30
CA GLY A 92 -0.90 -6.86 10.17
C GLY A 92 -1.23 -8.35 10.15
N LEU A 93 -2.51 -8.70 10.23
CA LEU A 93 -2.97 -10.08 10.12
C LEU A 93 -2.58 -10.69 8.76
N ARG A 94 -2.76 -9.93 7.67
CA ARG A 94 -2.41 -10.39 6.32
C ARG A 94 -0.90 -10.56 6.11
N LEU A 95 -0.10 -9.70 6.73
CA LEU A 95 1.35 -9.71 6.62
C LEU A 95 2.03 -10.66 7.62
N ALA A 96 1.34 -11.11 8.66
CA ALA A 96 1.91 -11.95 9.71
C ALA A 96 2.57 -13.23 9.16
N ASP A 97 1.90 -13.90 8.22
CA ASP A 97 2.41 -15.12 7.59
C ASP A 97 3.61 -14.86 6.67
N VAL A 98 3.67 -13.67 6.07
CA VAL A 98 4.74 -13.27 5.17
C VAL A 98 5.96 -12.82 5.96
N LEU A 99 5.79 -11.91 6.92
CA LEU A 99 6.89 -11.29 7.64
C LEU A 99 7.48 -12.21 8.71
N ARG A 100 6.66 -13.07 9.32
CA ARG A 100 7.04 -14.02 10.39
C ARG A 100 7.99 -13.40 11.42
N PRO A 101 7.62 -12.27 12.04
CA PRO A 101 8.53 -11.54 12.91
C PRO A 101 8.86 -12.34 14.16
N ARG A 102 10.15 -12.34 14.55
CA ARG A 102 10.58 -12.86 15.86
C ARG A 102 10.35 -11.80 16.92
N TRP A 103 9.99 -12.24 18.11
CA TRP A 103 10.04 -11.40 19.29
C TRP A 103 11.52 -11.02 19.57
N PRO A 104 11.96 -9.80 19.69
CA PRO A 104 11.27 -8.55 19.97
C PRO A 104 10.96 -7.65 18.76
N GLY A 105 11.34 -8.04 17.55
CA GLY A 105 11.14 -7.22 16.33
C GLY A 105 9.67 -6.97 15.95
N ARG A 106 8.71 -7.67 16.61
CA ARG A 106 7.28 -7.54 16.32
C ARG A 106 6.74 -6.12 16.48
N LEU A 107 7.16 -5.42 17.54
CA LEU A 107 6.70 -4.04 17.81
C LEU A 107 7.20 -3.07 16.74
N LEU A 108 8.47 -3.20 16.36
CA LEU A 108 9.04 -2.36 15.31
C LEU A 108 8.37 -2.60 13.95
N LEU A 109 8.14 -3.87 13.62
CA LEU A 109 7.45 -4.21 12.38
C LEU A 109 5.97 -3.78 12.41
N ALA A 110 5.30 -3.88 13.57
CA ALA A 110 3.93 -3.40 13.73
C ALA A 110 3.81 -1.88 13.48
N LEU A 111 4.80 -1.09 13.91
CA LEU A 111 4.86 0.34 13.59
C LEU A 111 4.92 0.60 12.08
N GLY A 112 5.58 -0.28 11.33
CA GLY A 112 5.70 -0.20 9.88
C GLY A 112 4.53 -0.77 9.10
N VAL A 113 3.51 -1.35 9.74
CA VAL A 113 2.34 -1.91 9.04
C VAL A 113 1.37 -0.79 8.68
N ILE A 114 1.53 -0.28 7.48
CA ILE A 114 0.71 0.78 6.89
C ILE A 114 0.34 0.43 5.44
N ASP A 115 -0.44 1.28 4.79
CA ASP A 115 -0.93 1.05 3.42
C ASP A 115 0.20 0.79 2.43
N GLU A 116 1.25 1.61 2.45
CA GLU A 116 2.36 1.60 1.49
C GLU A 116 3.22 0.35 1.63
N THR A 117 3.61 0.02 2.86
CA THR A 117 4.42 -1.16 3.13
C THR A 117 3.67 -2.44 2.80
N THR A 118 2.36 -2.45 3.08
CA THR A 118 1.47 -3.56 2.75
C THR A 118 1.34 -3.72 1.24
N ALA A 119 1.10 -2.63 0.51
CA ALA A 119 0.94 -2.66 -0.94
C ALA A 119 2.20 -3.19 -1.63
N VAL A 120 3.39 -2.67 -1.26
CA VAL A 120 4.66 -3.13 -1.85
C VAL A 120 4.94 -4.58 -1.49
N SER A 121 4.71 -4.98 -0.24
CA SER A 121 4.96 -6.35 0.22
C SER A 121 4.10 -7.36 -0.51
N LEU A 122 2.79 -7.12 -0.61
CA LEU A 122 1.84 -8.03 -1.25
C LEU A 122 1.94 -8.07 -2.78
N ALA A 123 2.60 -7.10 -3.39
CA ALA A 123 2.85 -7.07 -4.83
C ALA A 123 4.05 -7.94 -5.24
N GLN A 124 4.80 -8.48 -4.30
CA GLN A 124 5.99 -9.29 -4.60
C GLN A 124 5.63 -10.75 -4.87
N PRO A 125 6.43 -11.45 -5.72
CA PRO A 125 6.13 -12.81 -6.15
C PRO A 125 6.38 -13.88 -5.08
N ASP A 126 7.23 -13.60 -4.13
CA ASP A 126 7.64 -14.57 -3.09
C ASP A 126 7.84 -13.90 -1.72
N PRO A 127 7.84 -14.69 -0.62
CA PRO A 127 7.93 -14.15 0.74
C PRO A 127 9.22 -13.39 1.04
N ASP A 128 10.35 -13.72 0.42
CA ASP A 128 11.63 -13.06 0.70
C ASP A 128 11.70 -11.71 -0.02
N ALA A 129 11.22 -11.63 -1.25
CA ALA A 129 11.02 -10.38 -1.95
C ALA A 129 9.99 -9.49 -1.23
N ALA A 130 8.91 -10.08 -0.69
CA ALA A 130 7.90 -9.37 0.08
C ALA A 130 8.47 -8.75 1.37
N ARG A 131 9.30 -9.47 2.13
CA ARG A 131 10.03 -8.96 3.31
C ARG A 131 10.98 -7.84 2.93
N THR A 132 11.72 -8.03 1.85
CA THR A 132 12.65 -7.02 1.32
C THR A 132 11.91 -5.76 0.93
N GLY A 133 10.80 -5.88 0.20
CA GLY A 133 9.94 -4.77 -0.19
C GLY A 133 9.35 -4.03 1.00
N PHE A 134 8.81 -4.77 1.99
CA PHE A 134 8.32 -4.21 3.25
C PHE A 134 9.40 -3.39 3.96
N THR A 135 10.57 -3.99 4.17
CA THR A 135 11.67 -3.36 4.93
C THR A 135 12.20 -2.12 4.21
N ALA A 136 12.41 -2.20 2.90
CA ALA A 136 12.87 -1.07 2.10
C ALA A 136 11.86 0.10 2.13
N THR A 137 10.56 -0.20 1.98
CA THR A 137 9.50 0.80 2.06
C THR A 137 9.44 1.41 3.46
N PHE A 138 9.42 0.57 4.49
CA PHE A 138 9.32 1.04 5.88
C PHE A 138 10.50 1.94 6.25
N CYS A 139 11.73 1.50 6.04
CA CYS A 139 12.91 2.28 6.40
C CYS A 139 12.96 3.61 5.64
N CYS A 140 12.74 3.58 4.33
CA CYS A 140 12.78 4.78 3.51
C CYS A 140 11.66 5.75 3.88
N LEU A 141 10.43 5.25 3.96
CA LEU A 141 9.26 6.08 4.28
C LEU A 141 9.33 6.63 5.70
N TYR A 142 9.71 5.81 6.67
CA TYR A 142 9.82 6.24 8.06
C TYR A 142 10.84 7.38 8.21
N LEU A 143 12.02 7.22 7.63
CA LEU A 143 13.06 8.27 7.67
C LEU A 143 12.61 9.54 6.96
N THR A 144 12.14 9.40 5.71
CA THR A 144 11.75 10.56 4.90
C THR A 144 10.56 11.29 5.52
N TRP A 145 9.54 10.56 5.99
CA TRP A 145 8.36 11.13 6.64
C TRP A 145 8.71 11.91 7.91
N ASN A 146 9.53 11.32 8.80
CA ASN A 146 9.89 11.99 10.05
C ASN A 146 10.77 13.21 9.82
N LEU A 147 11.76 13.15 8.92
CA LEU A 147 12.57 14.30 8.55
C LEU A 147 11.73 15.40 7.88
N ALA A 148 10.83 15.01 6.98
CA ALA A 148 9.91 15.94 6.32
C ALA A 148 8.94 16.58 7.32
N THR A 149 8.39 15.79 8.26
CA THR A 149 7.55 16.30 9.35
C THR A 149 8.28 17.34 10.18
N LEU A 150 9.52 17.06 10.61
CA LEU A 150 10.33 17.98 11.37
C LEU A 150 10.59 19.28 10.58
N ALA A 151 10.96 19.16 9.31
CA ALA A 151 11.18 20.32 8.43
C ALA A 151 9.91 21.17 8.27
N GLY A 152 8.75 20.54 8.03
CA GLY A 152 7.46 21.22 7.93
C GLY A 152 7.03 21.89 9.23
N ALA A 153 7.22 21.22 10.37
CA ALA A 153 6.90 21.74 11.67
C ALA A 153 7.78 22.95 12.05
N ILE A 154 9.10 22.89 11.81
CA ILE A 154 10.01 24.01 12.02
C ILE A 154 9.68 25.16 11.08
N GLY A 155 9.41 24.88 9.80
CA GLY A 155 9.04 25.88 8.81
C GLY A 155 7.79 26.64 9.24
N ALA A 156 6.71 25.92 9.56
CA ALA A 156 5.45 26.53 10.03
C ALA A 156 5.61 27.30 11.36
N GLY A 157 6.41 26.78 12.30
CA GLY A 157 6.67 27.44 13.57
C GLY A 157 7.43 28.77 13.46
N ARG A 158 8.15 29.00 12.36
CA ARG A 158 8.88 30.26 12.10
C ARG A 158 8.05 31.33 11.40
N ILE A 159 6.94 30.96 10.81
CA ILE A 159 6.09 31.87 9.99
C ILE A 159 5.21 32.78 10.87
N GLY A 160 5.12 32.56 12.17
CA GLY A 160 4.41 33.41 13.16
C GLY A 160 2.88 33.31 13.07
N SER A 161 2.27 33.36 11.88
CA SER A 161 0.83 33.14 11.68
C SER A 161 0.60 32.20 10.48
N PRO A 162 0.60 30.90 10.72
CA PRO A 162 0.43 29.89 9.65
C PRO A 162 -0.83 30.08 8.81
N GLN A 163 -1.90 30.58 9.42
CA GLN A 163 -3.18 30.85 8.75
C GLN A 163 -3.06 31.93 7.66
N SER A 164 -2.20 32.93 7.84
CA SER A 164 -1.97 33.99 6.84
C SER A 164 -1.37 33.46 5.52
N PHE A 165 -0.83 32.26 5.54
CA PHE A 165 -0.24 31.58 4.38
C PHE A 165 -1.11 30.41 3.89
N GLY A 166 -2.34 30.28 4.39
CA GLY A 166 -3.26 29.20 4.02
C GLY A 166 -2.79 27.80 4.44
N LEU A 167 -1.92 27.68 5.45
CA LEU A 167 -1.41 26.40 5.94
C LEU A 167 -2.48 25.59 6.68
N ASP A 168 -3.58 26.23 7.08
CA ASP A 168 -4.77 25.60 7.65
C ASP A 168 -5.50 24.68 6.68
N VAL A 169 -5.43 24.95 5.36
CA VAL A 169 -6.01 24.08 4.33
C VAL A 169 -5.12 22.92 3.91
N VAL A 170 -3.86 22.87 4.36
CA VAL A 170 -2.92 21.80 4.00
C VAL A 170 -3.41 20.43 4.48
N GLY A 171 -3.96 20.34 5.68
CA GLY A 171 -4.53 19.10 6.21
C GLY A 171 -5.68 18.56 5.34
N PRO A 172 -6.77 19.30 5.14
CA PRO A 172 -7.86 18.92 4.24
C PRO A 172 -7.40 18.60 2.81
N ALA A 173 -6.48 19.41 2.26
CA ALA A 173 -5.94 19.16 0.92
C ALA A 173 -5.15 17.85 0.84
N ALA A 174 -4.33 17.55 1.86
CA ALA A 174 -3.58 16.30 1.93
C ALA A 174 -4.53 15.08 2.02
N PHE A 175 -5.59 15.16 2.82
CA PHE A 175 -6.62 14.13 2.88
C PHE A 175 -7.28 13.91 1.53
N LEU A 176 -7.69 14.99 0.87
CA LEU A 176 -8.30 14.90 -0.45
C LEU A 176 -7.35 14.26 -1.46
N ALA A 177 -6.07 14.63 -1.43
CA ALA A 177 -5.05 14.03 -2.30
C ALA A 177 -4.89 12.53 -2.05
N LEU A 178 -4.92 12.09 -0.77
CA LEU A 178 -4.81 10.67 -0.40
C LEU A 178 -6.02 9.84 -0.88
N ILE A 179 -7.23 10.37 -0.80
CA ILE A 179 -8.44 9.63 -1.21
C ILE A 179 -8.74 9.77 -2.71
N TRP A 180 -8.15 10.77 -3.37
CA TRP A 180 -8.44 11.11 -4.77
C TRP A 180 -8.30 9.95 -5.76
N PRO A 181 -7.24 9.14 -5.71
CA PRO A 181 -7.13 7.97 -6.59
C PRO A 181 -8.30 7.01 -6.44
N ARG A 182 -8.76 6.76 -5.20
CA ARG A 182 -9.92 5.88 -4.93
C ARG A 182 -11.23 6.47 -5.44
N LEU A 183 -11.43 7.78 -5.27
CA LEU A 183 -12.63 8.47 -5.80
C LEU A 183 -12.72 8.41 -7.33
N ARG A 184 -11.59 8.31 -8.02
CA ARG A 184 -11.56 8.21 -9.50
C ARG A 184 -11.87 6.82 -10.02
N THR A 185 -11.70 5.76 -9.24
CA THR A 185 -11.77 4.37 -9.70
C THR A 185 -13.15 3.74 -9.57
N GLY A 186 -13.97 4.12 -8.57
CA GLY A 186 -15.23 3.44 -8.32
C GLY A 186 -16.43 4.35 -8.07
N ARG A 187 -17.62 3.85 -8.42
CA ARG A 187 -18.89 4.52 -8.07
C ARG A 187 -19.20 4.37 -6.59
N THR A 188 -18.92 3.18 -6.03
CA THR A 188 -19.17 2.86 -4.62
C THR A 188 -18.36 3.77 -3.72
N GLU A 189 -17.06 3.95 -4.01
CA GLU A 189 -16.17 4.81 -3.24
C GLU A 189 -16.64 6.27 -3.24
N ARG A 190 -17.13 6.75 -4.39
CA ARG A 190 -17.71 8.09 -4.49
C ARG A 190 -18.99 8.24 -3.67
N LEU A 191 -19.88 7.25 -3.72
CA LEU A 191 -21.12 7.26 -2.95
C LEU A 191 -20.85 7.21 -1.45
N VAL A 192 -19.93 6.36 -1.00
CA VAL A 192 -19.51 6.30 0.40
C VAL A 192 -18.88 7.60 0.85
N ALA A 193 -18.01 8.20 0.04
CA ALA A 193 -17.38 9.49 0.36
C ALA A 193 -18.43 10.61 0.42
N ALA A 194 -19.37 10.66 -0.53
CA ALA A 194 -20.45 11.65 -0.54
C ALA A 194 -21.38 11.48 0.65
N ALA A 195 -21.77 10.25 1.00
CA ALA A 195 -22.59 9.97 2.17
C ALA A 195 -21.87 10.36 3.47
N GLY A 196 -20.58 9.99 3.61
CA GLY A 196 -19.77 10.39 4.75
C GLY A 196 -19.65 11.92 4.88
N ALA A 197 -19.41 12.62 3.77
CA ALA A 197 -19.37 14.07 3.76
C ALA A 197 -20.72 14.69 4.15
N ALA A 198 -21.83 14.18 3.63
CA ALA A 198 -23.17 14.65 3.97
C ALA A 198 -23.49 14.44 5.47
N ILE A 199 -23.14 13.26 6.03
CA ILE A 199 -23.30 12.99 7.47
C ILE A 199 -22.45 13.95 8.30
N ALA A 200 -21.17 14.13 7.94
CA ALA A 200 -20.27 15.02 8.66
C ALA A 200 -20.78 16.46 8.64
N LEU A 201 -21.13 16.98 7.46
CA LEU A 201 -21.64 18.36 7.31
C LEU A 201 -22.96 18.57 8.03
N GLY A 202 -23.90 17.62 7.93
CA GLY A 202 -25.19 17.69 8.62
C GLY A 202 -25.07 17.59 10.14
N ALA A 203 -24.11 16.81 10.63
CA ALA A 203 -23.88 16.64 12.07
C ALA A 203 -23.06 17.76 12.71
N THR A 204 -22.25 18.48 11.93
CA THR A 204 -21.34 19.54 12.43
C THR A 204 -22.03 20.62 13.24
N PRO A 205 -23.21 21.18 12.84
CA PRO A 205 -23.89 22.21 13.63
C PRO A 205 -24.56 21.66 14.90
N LEU A 206 -24.76 20.35 15.01
CA LEU A 206 -25.54 19.71 16.07
C LEU A 206 -24.70 19.03 17.14
N LEU A 207 -23.46 18.69 16.83
CA LEU A 207 -22.63 17.83 17.68
C LEU A 207 -21.26 18.46 17.95
N PRO A 208 -20.64 18.10 19.09
CA PRO A 208 -19.28 18.54 19.42
C PRO A 208 -18.27 18.15 18.34
N VAL A 209 -17.28 19.00 18.15
CA VAL A 209 -16.21 18.80 17.15
C VAL A 209 -15.51 17.46 17.35
N GLY A 210 -15.36 16.72 16.25
CA GLY A 210 -14.80 15.36 16.20
C GLY A 210 -15.87 14.26 16.15
N VAL A 211 -17.05 14.44 16.77
CA VAL A 211 -18.15 13.46 16.71
C VAL A 211 -18.70 13.28 15.28
N PRO A 212 -18.90 14.35 14.50
CA PRO A 212 -19.35 14.24 13.11
C PRO A 212 -18.45 13.36 12.25
N VAL A 213 -17.13 13.39 12.50
CA VAL A 213 -16.16 12.56 11.77
C VAL A 213 -16.33 11.07 12.10
N ILE A 214 -16.57 10.74 13.38
CA ILE A 214 -16.85 9.37 13.81
C ILE A 214 -18.16 8.87 13.21
N LEU A 215 -19.19 9.70 13.19
CA LEU A 215 -20.47 9.35 12.56
C LEU A 215 -20.33 9.15 11.05
N ALA A 216 -19.54 9.97 10.37
CA ALA A 216 -19.27 9.81 8.95
C ALA A 216 -18.62 8.45 8.61
N ALA A 217 -17.88 7.85 9.55
CA ALA A 217 -17.32 6.52 9.37
C ALA A 217 -18.39 5.42 9.23
N THR A 218 -19.62 5.65 9.72
CA THR A 218 -20.74 4.72 9.54
C THR A 218 -21.12 4.55 8.07
N ALA A 219 -20.91 5.58 7.23
CA ALA A 219 -21.12 5.48 5.79
C ALA A 219 -20.13 4.47 5.15
N ALA A 220 -18.90 4.46 5.61
CA ALA A 220 -17.91 3.48 5.12
C ALA A 220 -18.27 2.06 5.58
N LEU A 221 -18.73 1.89 6.82
CA LEU A 221 -19.20 0.60 7.32
C LEU A 221 -20.41 0.10 6.53
N ALA A 222 -21.42 0.96 6.32
CA ALA A 222 -22.59 0.63 5.52
C ALA A 222 -22.20 0.27 4.07
N GLY A 223 -21.28 1.01 3.46
CA GLY A 223 -20.74 0.71 2.13
C GLY A 223 -20.01 -0.63 2.08
N ALA A 224 -19.24 -0.95 3.11
CA ALA A 224 -18.55 -2.24 3.21
C ALA A 224 -19.52 -3.43 3.37
N LEU A 225 -20.58 -3.25 4.13
CA LEU A 225 -21.62 -4.27 4.33
C LEU A 225 -22.52 -4.44 3.10
N ALA A 226 -22.79 -3.35 2.36
CA ALA A 226 -23.61 -3.37 1.15
C ALA A 226 -22.84 -3.87 -0.09
N SER A 227 -21.52 -3.78 -0.08
CA SER A 227 -20.71 -4.33 -1.16
C SER A 227 -20.64 -5.85 -0.99
N PRO A 228 -21.08 -6.66 -1.98
CA PRO A 228 -20.81 -8.09 -1.95
C PRO A 228 -19.31 -8.24 -1.78
N ALA A 229 -18.92 -9.09 -0.79
CA ALA A 229 -17.52 -9.33 -0.49
C ALA A 229 -16.80 -9.67 -1.81
N THR A 230 -16.15 -8.69 -2.40
CA THR A 230 -15.20 -8.94 -3.48
C THR A 230 -14.14 -9.77 -2.79
N GLN A 231 -14.18 -11.07 -3.02
CA GLN A 231 -13.15 -11.99 -2.52
C GLN A 231 -11.82 -11.35 -2.88
N PRO A 232 -10.91 -11.14 -1.91
CA PRO A 232 -9.60 -10.58 -2.20
C PRO A 232 -8.99 -11.48 -3.26
N GLY A 233 -8.90 -10.96 -4.49
CA GLY A 233 -8.50 -11.59 -5.72
C GLY A 233 -8.33 -13.10 -5.61
N ALA A 234 -9.29 -13.87 -6.08
CA ALA A 234 -8.95 -15.18 -6.58
C ALA A 234 -7.79 -14.92 -7.57
N VAL A 235 -6.58 -15.23 -7.14
CA VAL A 235 -5.45 -15.36 -8.06
C VAL A 235 -6.01 -16.25 -9.15
N PRO A 236 -6.12 -15.78 -10.40
CA PRO A 236 -6.60 -16.63 -11.47
C PRO A 236 -5.75 -17.89 -11.36
N PRO A 237 -6.36 -19.11 -11.41
CA PRO A 237 -5.59 -20.33 -11.33
C PRO A 237 -4.47 -20.16 -12.34
N ILE A 238 -3.22 -20.30 -11.88
CA ILE A 238 -2.06 -20.31 -12.76
C ILE A 238 -2.45 -21.37 -13.79
N SER A 239 -2.80 -20.92 -15.00
CA SER A 239 -3.00 -21.82 -16.11
C SER A 239 -1.70 -22.61 -16.14
N GLN A 240 -1.77 -23.84 -15.66
CA GLN A 240 -0.73 -24.81 -15.90
C GLN A 240 -0.70 -24.89 -17.43
N SER A 241 0.18 -24.08 -18.02
CA SER A 241 0.56 -24.24 -19.40
C SER A 241 0.99 -25.69 -19.48
N ALA A 242 0.13 -26.49 -20.12
CA ALA A 242 0.42 -27.85 -20.46
C ALA A 242 1.84 -27.86 -21.05
N PRO A 243 2.69 -28.80 -20.65
CA PRO A 243 4.03 -28.90 -21.22
C PRO A 243 3.86 -28.88 -22.75
N PRO A 244 4.73 -28.20 -23.49
CA PRO A 244 4.61 -28.13 -24.93
C PRO A 244 4.54 -29.56 -25.44
N SER A 245 3.38 -29.91 -26.01
CA SER A 245 3.18 -31.17 -26.68
C SER A 245 4.32 -31.31 -27.69
N SER A 246 5.02 -32.45 -27.66
CA SER A 246 6.13 -32.83 -28.51
C SER A 246 5.67 -33.08 -29.97
N GLN A 247 5.01 -32.10 -30.58
CA GLN A 247 4.53 -32.17 -31.97
C GLN A 247 5.48 -31.54 -33.00
N ASN A 248 6.73 -31.30 -32.63
CA ASN A 248 7.78 -30.92 -33.56
C ASN A 248 9.00 -31.87 -33.46
N ALA A 249 8.75 -33.17 -33.49
CA ALA A 249 9.78 -34.10 -33.90
C ALA A 249 9.88 -34.00 -35.44
N PRO A 250 11.08 -33.77 -36.01
CA PRO A 250 11.26 -33.79 -37.46
C PRO A 250 10.93 -35.21 -37.99
N PRO A 251 10.35 -35.36 -39.18
CA PRO A 251 10.06 -36.66 -39.72
C PRO A 251 11.33 -37.44 -39.90
N SER A 252 11.40 -38.59 -39.23
CA SER A 252 12.46 -39.60 -39.46
C SER A 252 12.43 -40.00 -40.92
N SER A 253 13.52 -39.72 -41.62
CA SER A 253 13.79 -40.17 -42.98
C SER A 253 13.88 -41.71 -43.00
N GLN A 254 12.78 -42.35 -43.38
CA GLN A 254 12.80 -43.74 -43.85
C GLN A 254 13.32 -43.74 -45.27
N ASN A 255 14.61 -43.94 -45.45
CA ASN A 255 15.25 -44.45 -46.67
C ASN A 255 16.66 -44.84 -46.37
N ALA A 256 16.84 -46.08 -45.95
CA ALA A 256 18.10 -46.80 -46.06
C ALA A 256 17.90 -48.04 -46.93
N PRO A 257 18.71 -48.25 -47.98
CA PRO A 257 18.59 -49.41 -48.87
C PRO A 257 19.11 -50.67 -48.16
N PRO A 258 18.68 -51.86 -48.59
CA PRO A 258 19.07 -53.13 -48.01
C PRO A 258 20.54 -53.47 -48.37
N SER A 259 21.42 -53.62 -47.43
CA SER A 259 22.74 -54.17 -47.63
C SER A 259 22.73 -55.69 -47.43
N SER A 260 23.23 -56.32 -48.42
CA SER A 260 23.43 -57.72 -48.70
C SER A 260 24.16 -58.51 -47.58
N GLN A 261 23.67 -59.76 -47.46
CA GLN A 261 24.28 -60.88 -46.76
C GLN A 261 25.68 -61.17 -47.24
N SER A 262 26.60 -61.49 -46.34
CA SER A 262 27.69 -62.47 -46.55
C SER A 262 28.08 -63.08 -45.21
N ALA A 263 27.96 -64.39 -45.18
CA ALA A 263 28.26 -65.28 -44.07
C ALA A 263 29.78 -65.58 -43.96
N PRO A 264 30.23 -66.37 -42.91
CA PRO A 264 31.55 -66.32 -42.32
C PRO A 264 32.55 -67.37 -42.96
N PRO A 265 33.77 -67.40 -42.53
CA PRO A 265 34.22 -68.62 -41.89
C PRO A 265 35.17 -68.45 -40.69
N SER A 266 34.88 -69.25 -39.72
CA SER A 266 35.71 -70.20 -38.93
C SER A 266 37.24 -69.99 -38.79
N SER A 267 37.64 -70.24 -37.58
CA SER A 267 38.73 -71.10 -37.09
C SER A 267 39.97 -70.44 -36.47
N ARG A 268 40.18 -70.92 -35.30
CA ARG A 268 41.40 -71.53 -34.70
C ARG A 268 42.34 -70.69 -33.84
N SER A 269 42.36 -71.12 -32.63
CA SER A 269 43.45 -71.74 -31.86
C SER A 269 44.36 -70.80 -31.08
N ALA A 270 44.38 -71.15 -29.83
CA ALA A 270 45.39 -70.86 -28.81
C ALA A 270 46.84 -71.36 -29.23
N PRO A 271 47.94 -71.12 -28.53
CA PRO A 271 48.00 -71.44 -27.07
C PRO A 271 48.09 -70.28 -26.10
#